data_e048551031c054b813b4e07588fe49ce
#
_entry.id   e048551031c054b813b4e07588fe49ce
#
_cell.length_a   1.000
_cell.length_b   1.000
_cell.length_c   1.000
_cell.angle_alpha   90.00
_cell.angle_beta   90.00
_cell.angle_gamma   90.00
#
_symmetry.space_group_name_H-M   'P 1'
#
loop_
_entity.id
_entity.type
_entity.pdbx_description
1 polymer ?
#
loop_
_entity_poly.entity_id
_entity_poly.type
_entity_poly.pdbx_seq_one_letter_code
_entity_poly.pdbx_strand_id
1 'polypeptide(L)'
;MTKLSTLALSAALIAFAGAAAAEDLRIGFADPVSAIDPQLNNYAGDHSVSQHFFPAIVAQKTIGGMAPGLATAWKNTSPTTWEFKIRDKAIWTDGKPVTAEDIAFSYERAQNVPGSVASFKSFLRSVAKVEVKDPQTLVITTKEPDPLLPINISSIYIVSKHVGQTATTDDYNSGKAMVTDGPYAFVSYTPGDRIEMKRNDTYWGEKAEWDKVSYRYIANPAARTAALLSGDVDMIDKVSFSDIEKLEKNPKVKVWSYPGLRALILQPSFNPAPSKFITDKAGRPLDKNPLLDVRVRRALNMAINREAIADRVARGGVTVATQWMPADTFGYNPDYAKIAVDPTKAKALLAEAGYPDGFKLTMHVPGERYPLAPETAQAVAQFWTRIGIETQVEVVPFSVYVTGANKNDYAMSVIGWGNGTGEGTYAMTSILATNDNARGLGASNWGRYSNPKLDEALAKAGAEFDDPKREAIIKDAVKVVMDDVGIIPLYHYKNIWASRPDLKVVPWNSDRTVAMQVSKVK
;
A
#
# COMPACT_ATOMS: atom_id res chain seq x y z
N MET A 1 78.31 44.10 29.42
CA MET A 1 77.57 44.46 28.17
C MET A 1 76.96 43.16 27.63
N THR A 2 75.75 42.86 28.04
CA THR A 2 75.07 41.61 27.73
C THR A 2 73.86 41.91 26.86
N LYS A 3 73.87 41.40 25.63
CA LYS A 3 72.77 41.56 24.69
C LYS A 3 71.72 40.47 24.99
N LEU A 4 70.49 40.87 25.37
CA LEU A 4 69.33 40.02 25.39
C LEU A 4 68.79 39.84 23.97
N SER A 5 68.68 38.61 23.54
CA SER A 5 68.00 38.21 22.31
C SER A 5 66.57 37.79 22.65
N THR A 6 65.58 38.51 22.16
CA THR A 6 64.13 38.21 22.27
C THR A 6 63.73 37.19 21.19
N LEU A 7 63.39 35.97 21.57
CA LEU A 7 62.74 35.01 20.67
C LEU A 7 61.23 35.34 20.60
N ALA A 8 60.74 35.66 19.43
CA ALA A 8 59.34 35.79 19.13
C ALA A 8 58.75 34.38 18.78
N LEU A 9 57.88 33.88 19.63
CA LEU A 9 57.16 32.63 19.41
C LEU A 9 55.90 32.91 18.58
N SER A 10 55.95 32.60 17.28
CA SER A 10 54.79 32.68 16.40
C SER A 10 53.89 31.47 16.63
N ALA A 11 52.75 31.64 17.31
CA ALA A 11 51.70 30.62 17.43
C ALA A 11 50.90 30.55 16.12
N ALA A 12 51.13 29.50 15.34
CA ALA A 12 50.30 29.17 14.21
C ALA A 12 48.96 28.59 14.70
N LEU A 13 47.87 29.34 14.61
CA LEU A 13 46.53 28.84 14.74
C LEU A 13 46.21 27.91 13.54
N ILE A 14 46.28 26.61 13.75
CA ILE A 14 45.71 25.63 12.81
C ILE A 14 44.20 25.65 13.01
N ALA A 15 43.50 26.34 12.12
CA ALA A 15 42.05 26.23 11.99
C ALA A 15 41.73 24.80 11.52
N PHE A 16 41.33 23.94 12.43
CA PHE A 16 40.62 22.71 12.07
C PHE A 16 39.29 23.13 11.44
N ALA A 17 39.26 23.21 10.12
CA ALA A 17 38.02 23.14 9.39
C ALA A 17 37.45 21.75 9.71
N GLY A 18 36.52 21.69 10.65
CA GLY A 18 35.78 20.47 10.93
C GLY A 18 35.14 20.01 9.62
N ALA A 19 35.69 18.95 9.04
CA ALA A 19 35.01 18.25 7.98
C ALA A 19 33.62 17.86 8.56
N ALA A 20 32.54 18.42 8.03
CA ALA A 20 31.21 17.99 8.36
C ALA A 20 31.19 16.47 8.18
N ALA A 21 31.03 15.74 9.26
CA ALA A 21 30.96 14.28 9.20
C ALA A 21 29.86 13.91 8.19
N ALA A 22 30.22 13.05 7.23
CA ALA A 22 29.24 12.54 6.27
C ALA A 22 28.03 11.99 7.04
N GLU A 23 26.85 12.44 6.66
CA GLU A 23 25.62 12.06 7.35
C GLU A 23 25.05 10.81 6.68
N ASP A 24 25.32 9.66 7.28
CA ASP A 24 24.91 8.35 6.78
C ASP A 24 23.63 7.88 7.47
N LEU A 25 22.73 7.23 6.70
CA LEU A 25 21.51 6.58 7.21
C LEU A 25 21.53 5.09 6.85
N ARG A 26 21.38 4.23 7.85
CA ARG A 26 21.31 2.78 7.68
C ARG A 26 19.90 2.29 8.00
N ILE A 27 19.24 1.68 7.01
CA ILE A 27 17.86 1.20 7.10
C ILE A 27 17.84 -0.32 7.10
N GLY A 28 17.32 -0.93 8.16
CA GLY A 28 17.00 -2.35 8.22
C GLY A 28 15.64 -2.60 7.56
N PHE A 29 15.65 -3.25 6.41
CA PHE A 29 14.52 -3.33 5.50
C PHE A 29 13.94 -4.75 5.44
N ALA A 30 12.62 -4.88 5.47
CA ALA A 30 11.94 -6.17 5.61
C ALA A 30 11.64 -6.86 4.27
N ASP A 31 11.34 -6.08 3.23
CA ASP A 31 10.91 -6.64 1.95
C ASP A 31 12.11 -7.04 1.08
N PRO A 32 12.05 -8.18 0.41
CA PRO A 32 13.06 -8.49 -0.59
C PRO A 32 12.96 -7.52 -1.76
N VAL A 33 14.10 -7.18 -2.34
CA VAL A 33 14.22 -6.43 -3.59
C VAL A 33 14.53 -7.42 -4.70
N SER A 34 13.67 -7.51 -5.70
CA SER A 34 13.82 -8.49 -6.77
C SER A 34 14.92 -8.11 -7.75
N ALA A 35 15.09 -6.81 -8.01
CA ALA A 35 16.14 -6.23 -8.84
C ALA A 35 16.24 -4.71 -8.62
N ILE A 36 17.33 -4.12 -9.11
CA ILE A 36 17.47 -2.65 -9.18
C ILE A 36 16.82 -2.09 -10.46
N ASP A 37 16.47 -2.94 -11.42
CA ASP A 37 15.65 -2.55 -12.57
C ASP A 37 14.27 -2.10 -12.08
N PRO A 38 13.93 -0.79 -12.17
CA PRO A 38 12.71 -0.24 -11.55
C PRO A 38 11.42 -0.69 -12.21
N GLN A 39 11.52 -1.39 -13.35
CA GLN A 39 10.38 -1.82 -14.15
C GLN A 39 10.24 -3.34 -14.24
N LEU A 40 11.10 -4.12 -13.54
CA LEU A 40 11.00 -5.58 -13.56
C LEU A 40 9.73 -6.06 -12.88
N ASN A 41 9.51 -5.69 -11.63
CA ASN A 41 8.37 -6.16 -10.85
C ASN A 41 7.71 -5.05 -10.02
N ASN A 42 6.39 -5.13 -9.89
CA ASN A 42 5.57 -4.22 -9.11
C ASN A 42 5.39 -4.77 -7.68
N TYR A 43 6.47 -4.80 -6.88
CA TYR A 43 6.44 -5.19 -5.48
C TYR A 43 6.81 -4.02 -4.55
N ALA A 44 6.33 -4.04 -3.30
CA ALA A 44 6.55 -2.97 -2.34
C ALA A 44 8.04 -2.70 -2.07
N GLY A 45 8.86 -3.75 -1.99
CA GLY A 45 10.32 -3.64 -1.83
C GLY A 45 10.98 -2.93 -3.01
N ASP A 46 10.63 -3.33 -4.24
CA ASP A 46 11.15 -2.73 -5.46
C ASP A 46 10.75 -1.25 -5.57
N HIS A 47 9.50 -0.92 -5.25
CA HIS A 47 9.04 0.47 -5.21
C HIS A 47 9.78 1.32 -4.17
N SER A 48 10.03 0.78 -2.97
CA SER A 48 10.76 1.49 -1.92
C SER A 48 12.16 1.91 -2.37
N VAL A 49 12.83 1.03 -3.12
CA VAL A 49 14.20 1.29 -3.62
C VAL A 49 14.18 2.17 -4.86
N SER A 50 13.32 1.87 -5.83
CA SER A 50 13.29 2.57 -7.13
C SER A 50 13.07 4.07 -7.01
N GLN A 51 12.26 4.52 -6.04
CA GLN A 51 11.98 5.94 -5.79
C GLN A 51 13.22 6.78 -5.46
N HIS A 52 14.31 6.16 -5.02
CA HIS A 52 15.56 6.88 -4.75
C HIS A 52 16.29 7.24 -6.03
N PHE A 53 16.15 6.41 -7.06
CA PHE A 53 16.91 6.50 -8.29
C PHE A 53 16.11 7.09 -9.45
N PHE A 54 14.82 6.75 -9.54
CA PHE A 54 14.00 7.02 -10.70
C PHE A 54 12.68 7.67 -10.28
N PRO A 55 12.46 8.96 -10.55
CA PRO A 55 11.17 9.59 -10.36
C PRO A 55 10.11 9.03 -11.31
N ALA A 56 8.84 9.10 -10.89
CA ALA A 56 7.71 8.91 -11.77
C ALA A 56 7.29 10.24 -12.40
N ILE A 57 6.42 10.20 -13.41
CA ILE A 57 5.88 11.43 -14.03
C ILE A 57 5.07 12.24 -13.01
N VAL A 58 4.32 11.57 -12.16
CA VAL A 58 3.55 12.15 -11.03
C VAL A 58 3.94 11.40 -9.77
N ALA A 59 4.13 12.07 -8.66
CA ALA A 59 4.47 11.48 -7.38
C ALA A 59 3.22 11.28 -6.50
N GLN A 60 3.17 10.19 -5.75
CA GLN A 60 2.17 10.02 -4.69
C GLN A 60 2.61 10.77 -3.44
N LYS A 61 1.69 11.49 -2.80
CA LYS A 61 1.93 12.09 -1.48
C LYS A 61 1.97 11.02 -0.39
N THR A 62 2.59 11.33 0.74
CA THR A 62 2.65 10.44 1.91
C THR A 62 1.28 10.04 2.44
N ILE A 63 0.30 10.93 2.35
CA ILE A 63 -1.08 10.74 2.76
C ILE A 63 -1.97 11.25 1.63
N GLY A 64 -2.46 10.32 0.82
CA GLY A 64 -3.43 10.59 -0.25
C GLY A 64 -3.04 11.67 -1.26
N GLY A 65 -3.54 11.57 -2.46
CA GLY A 65 -3.37 12.58 -3.51
C GLY A 65 -2.02 12.52 -4.23
N MET A 66 -1.86 13.45 -5.17
CA MET A 66 -0.76 13.51 -6.12
C MET A 66 0.05 14.79 -5.96
N ALA A 67 1.32 14.72 -6.33
CA ALA A 67 2.24 15.84 -6.38
C ALA A 67 3.01 15.84 -7.72
N PRO A 68 3.56 16.98 -8.16
CA PRO A 68 4.47 17.02 -9.30
C PRO A 68 5.66 16.09 -9.11
N GLY A 69 5.90 15.25 -10.13
CA GLY A 69 7.11 14.47 -10.32
C GLY A 69 7.95 15.06 -11.46
N LEU A 70 8.21 14.27 -12.51
CA LEU A 70 8.79 14.80 -13.75
C LEU A 70 7.82 15.74 -14.48
N ALA A 71 6.52 15.53 -14.38
CA ALA A 71 5.55 16.51 -14.82
C ALA A 71 5.35 17.59 -13.76
N THR A 72 5.40 18.86 -14.19
CA THR A 72 5.10 20.04 -13.36
C THR A 72 3.61 20.35 -13.30
N ALA A 73 2.87 19.93 -14.33
CA ALA A 73 1.42 20.07 -14.43
C ALA A 73 0.86 18.98 -15.34
N TRP A 74 -0.41 18.64 -15.14
CA TRP A 74 -1.18 17.77 -16.02
C TRP A 74 -2.65 18.17 -16.00
N LYS A 75 -3.33 17.92 -17.10
CA LYS A 75 -4.77 18.17 -17.23
C LYS A 75 -5.38 17.19 -18.23
N ASN A 76 -6.63 16.84 -18.04
CA ASN A 76 -7.40 16.24 -19.11
C ASN A 76 -7.89 17.31 -20.07
N THR A 77 -7.70 17.10 -21.36
CA THR A 77 -8.09 18.02 -22.45
C THR A 77 -9.35 17.56 -23.16
N SER A 78 -9.71 16.28 -22.98
CA SER A 78 -10.98 15.68 -23.38
C SER A 78 -11.24 14.48 -22.45
N PRO A 79 -12.42 13.85 -22.46
CA PRO A 79 -12.70 12.68 -21.61
C PRO A 79 -11.69 11.53 -21.72
N THR A 80 -10.98 11.43 -22.84
CA THR A 80 -9.99 10.36 -23.08
C THR A 80 -8.59 10.88 -23.35
N THR A 81 -8.30 12.16 -23.11
CA THR A 81 -6.97 12.72 -23.45
C THR A 81 -6.40 13.50 -22.27
N TRP A 82 -5.19 13.16 -21.88
CA TRP A 82 -4.41 13.83 -20.87
C TRP A 82 -3.17 14.47 -21.49
N GLU A 83 -2.85 15.71 -21.09
CA GLU A 83 -1.62 16.41 -21.44
C GLU A 83 -0.76 16.60 -20.17
N PHE A 84 0.52 16.25 -20.24
CA PHE A 84 1.50 16.40 -19.18
C PHE A 84 2.61 17.36 -19.62
N LYS A 85 2.94 18.33 -18.78
CA LYS A 85 4.06 19.25 -18.97
C LYS A 85 5.27 18.79 -18.18
N ILE A 86 6.31 18.38 -18.88
CA ILE A 86 7.54 17.85 -18.29
C ILE A 86 8.48 18.99 -17.94
N ARG A 87 9.17 18.88 -16.81
CA ARG A 87 10.13 19.90 -16.35
C ARG A 87 11.36 19.99 -17.26
N ASP A 88 11.81 21.19 -17.50
CA ASP A 88 12.94 21.53 -18.37
C ASP A 88 14.30 21.32 -17.72
N LYS A 89 14.37 21.24 -16.37
CA LYS A 89 15.61 21.16 -15.59
C LYS A 89 15.97 19.78 -15.08
N ALA A 90 15.18 18.75 -15.41
CA ALA A 90 15.52 17.37 -15.07
C ALA A 90 16.67 16.88 -15.98
N ILE A 91 17.72 16.38 -15.37
CA ILE A 91 18.89 15.84 -16.09
C ILE A 91 19.26 14.47 -15.52
N TRP A 92 19.63 13.58 -16.38
CA TRP A 92 20.22 12.30 -16.01
C TRP A 92 21.62 12.47 -15.38
N THR A 93 22.07 11.51 -14.60
CA THR A 93 23.42 11.52 -14.01
C THR A 93 24.56 11.55 -15.03
N ASP A 94 24.29 11.25 -16.29
CA ASP A 94 25.25 11.41 -17.41
C ASP A 94 25.19 12.81 -18.08
N GLY A 95 24.39 13.73 -17.55
CA GLY A 95 24.28 15.12 -17.99
C GLY A 95 23.28 15.37 -19.14
N LYS A 96 22.61 14.34 -19.65
CA LYS A 96 21.59 14.51 -20.70
C LYS A 96 20.25 14.94 -20.11
N PRO A 97 19.43 15.72 -20.84
CA PRO A 97 18.11 16.11 -20.36
C PRO A 97 17.14 14.92 -20.31
N VAL A 98 16.26 14.94 -19.32
CA VAL A 98 15.07 14.07 -19.27
C VAL A 98 14.01 14.67 -20.19
N THR A 99 13.41 13.86 -21.04
CA THR A 99 12.44 14.31 -22.04
C THR A 99 11.16 13.46 -22.06
N ALA A 100 10.15 13.94 -22.76
CA ALA A 100 8.92 13.18 -22.98
C ALA A 100 9.16 11.85 -23.74
N GLU A 101 10.27 11.74 -24.51
CA GLU A 101 10.64 10.48 -25.16
C GLU A 101 11.08 9.40 -24.16
N ASP A 102 11.77 9.78 -23.07
CA ASP A 102 12.13 8.85 -22.00
C ASP A 102 10.89 8.28 -21.32
N ILE A 103 9.86 9.11 -21.15
CA ILE A 103 8.59 8.71 -20.53
C ILE A 103 7.81 7.77 -21.45
N ALA A 104 7.67 8.10 -22.72
CA ALA A 104 6.99 7.26 -23.71
C ALA A 104 7.68 5.88 -23.81
N PHE A 105 9.00 5.87 -23.90
CA PHE A 105 9.81 4.66 -23.88
C PHE A 105 9.60 3.84 -22.58
N SER A 106 9.60 4.50 -21.44
CA SER A 106 9.43 3.84 -20.14
C SER A 106 8.09 3.14 -20.02
N TYR A 107 7.01 3.73 -20.53
CA TYR A 107 5.69 3.10 -20.52
C TYR A 107 5.58 1.90 -21.46
N GLU A 108 6.28 1.93 -22.59
CA GLU A 108 6.38 0.77 -23.48
C GLU A 108 7.19 -0.36 -22.81
N ARG A 109 8.37 -0.03 -22.28
CA ARG A 109 9.27 -1.00 -21.64
C ARG A 109 8.64 -1.66 -20.42
N ALA A 110 8.01 -0.90 -19.53
CA ALA A 110 7.45 -1.38 -18.27
C ALA A 110 6.37 -2.47 -18.44
N GLN A 111 5.77 -2.58 -19.62
CA GLN A 111 4.78 -3.61 -19.92
C GLN A 111 5.42 -4.95 -20.29
N ASN A 112 6.68 -4.96 -20.76
CA ASN A 112 7.28 -6.09 -21.45
C ASN A 112 8.72 -6.39 -21.01
N VAL A 113 9.10 -6.08 -19.75
CA VAL A 113 10.45 -6.40 -19.25
C VAL A 113 10.62 -7.93 -19.19
N PRO A 114 11.63 -8.49 -19.86
CA PRO A 114 11.87 -9.92 -19.85
C PRO A 114 12.09 -10.46 -18.42
N GLY A 115 11.46 -11.59 -18.10
CA GLY A 115 11.57 -12.21 -16.77
C GLY A 115 10.65 -11.60 -15.70
N SER A 116 9.85 -10.57 -16.03
CA SER A 116 8.87 -10.02 -15.10
C SER A 116 7.77 -11.03 -14.77
N VAL A 117 7.52 -11.21 -13.47
CA VAL A 117 6.41 -12.03 -12.94
C VAL A 117 5.31 -11.18 -12.31
N ALA A 118 5.52 -9.87 -12.22
CA ALA A 118 4.58 -8.88 -11.71
C ALA A 118 4.68 -7.57 -12.50
N SER A 119 4.33 -7.64 -13.79
CA SER A 119 4.46 -6.55 -14.76
C SER A 119 3.59 -5.33 -14.42
N PHE A 120 4.03 -4.16 -14.84
CA PHE A 120 3.30 -2.91 -14.74
C PHE A 120 2.17 -2.75 -15.79
N LYS A 121 1.94 -3.76 -16.63
CA LYS A 121 0.94 -3.73 -17.70
C LYS A 121 -0.47 -3.35 -17.23
N SER A 122 -0.85 -3.75 -16.02
CA SER A 122 -2.16 -3.43 -15.43
C SER A 122 -2.39 -1.93 -15.23
N PHE A 123 -1.34 -1.16 -14.93
CA PHE A 123 -1.42 0.29 -14.74
C PHE A 123 -1.61 1.08 -16.04
N LEU A 124 -1.26 0.46 -17.17
CA LEU A 124 -1.39 1.04 -18.52
C LEU A 124 -2.55 0.45 -19.31
N ARG A 125 -3.42 -0.34 -18.68
CA ARG A 125 -4.52 -1.04 -19.34
C ARG A 125 -5.47 -0.10 -20.09
N SER A 126 -5.76 1.06 -19.51
CA SER A 126 -6.62 2.08 -20.12
C SER A 126 -5.94 2.85 -21.25
N VAL A 127 -4.60 2.85 -21.31
CA VAL A 127 -3.84 3.60 -22.30
C VAL A 127 -4.05 3.01 -23.70
N ALA A 128 -4.48 3.84 -24.64
CA ALA A 128 -4.58 3.51 -26.04
C ALA A 128 -3.35 3.98 -26.83
N LYS A 129 -2.85 5.19 -26.51
CA LYS A 129 -1.73 5.81 -27.23
C LYS A 129 -0.95 6.76 -26.31
N VAL A 130 0.36 6.80 -26.51
CA VAL A 130 1.28 7.77 -25.89
C VAL A 130 1.97 8.54 -27.01
N GLU A 131 1.90 9.87 -27.01
CA GLU A 131 2.46 10.74 -28.05
C GLU A 131 3.40 11.77 -27.44
N VAL A 132 4.58 11.88 -28.00
CA VAL A 132 5.52 12.96 -27.72
C VAL A 132 5.20 14.11 -28.67
N LYS A 133 4.64 15.20 -28.14
CA LYS A 133 4.29 16.39 -28.92
C LYS A 133 5.50 17.29 -29.13
N ASP A 134 6.30 17.42 -28.11
CA ASP A 134 7.61 18.08 -28.06
C ASP A 134 8.41 17.53 -26.85
N PRO A 135 9.70 17.89 -26.66
CA PRO A 135 10.52 17.36 -25.56
C PRO A 135 9.92 17.55 -24.15
N GLN A 136 9.08 18.56 -23.95
CA GLN A 136 8.42 18.87 -22.66
C GLN A 136 6.92 18.60 -22.64
N THR A 137 6.34 18.01 -23.69
CA THR A 137 4.90 17.76 -23.71
C THR A 137 4.60 16.33 -24.12
N LEU A 138 4.00 15.59 -23.18
CA LEU A 138 3.47 14.25 -23.42
C LEU A 138 1.94 14.28 -23.49
N VAL A 139 1.36 13.57 -24.44
CA VAL A 139 -0.08 13.38 -24.56
C VAL A 139 -0.39 11.89 -24.44
N ILE A 140 -1.32 11.55 -23.55
CA ILE A 140 -1.78 10.17 -23.37
C ILE A 140 -3.27 10.11 -23.73
N THR A 141 -3.61 9.24 -24.68
CA THR A 141 -5.00 8.93 -25.03
C THR A 141 -5.39 7.62 -24.38
N THR A 142 -6.54 7.59 -23.69
CA THR A 142 -7.12 6.40 -23.09
C THR A 142 -8.23 5.81 -23.96
N LYS A 143 -8.53 4.54 -23.79
CA LYS A 143 -9.60 3.81 -24.50
C LYS A 143 -10.99 4.28 -24.10
N GLU A 144 -11.13 4.65 -22.84
CA GLU A 144 -12.34 5.13 -22.18
C GLU A 144 -11.95 6.27 -21.24
N PRO A 145 -12.89 7.08 -20.74
CA PRO A 145 -12.61 8.07 -19.69
C PRO A 145 -11.88 7.42 -18.53
N ASP A 146 -10.75 7.99 -18.10
CA ASP A 146 -9.97 7.48 -16.99
C ASP A 146 -9.45 8.62 -16.09
N PRO A 147 -10.22 9.04 -15.08
CA PRO A 147 -9.78 10.02 -14.10
C PRO A 147 -8.65 9.48 -13.19
N LEU A 148 -8.42 8.17 -13.15
CA LEU A 148 -7.36 7.54 -12.35
C LEU A 148 -6.03 7.40 -13.10
N LEU A 149 -5.96 7.79 -14.38
CA LEU A 149 -4.72 7.66 -15.15
C LEU A 149 -3.50 8.26 -14.42
N PRO A 150 -3.53 9.50 -13.87
CA PRO A 150 -2.36 10.06 -13.20
C PRO A 150 -1.88 9.22 -12.03
N ILE A 151 -2.79 8.67 -11.21
CA ILE A 151 -2.40 7.85 -10.07
C ILE A 151 -1.90 6.46 -10.50
N ASN A 152 -2.47 5.87 -11.53
CA ASN A 152 -2.00 4.60 -12.07
C ASN A 152 -0.56 4.71 -12.58
N ILE A 153 -0.26 5.73 -13.40
CA ILE A 153 1.09 5.91 -13.97
C ILE A 153 2.12 6.41 -12.95
N SER A 154 1.70 6.89 -11.78
CA SER A 154 2.62 7.29 -10.70
C SER A 154 3.41 6.12 -10.10
N SER A 155 2.99 4.89 -10.37
CA SER A 155 3.70 3.68 -9.96
C SER A 155 4.78 3.24 -10.96
N ILE A 156 4.88 3.90 -12.12
CA ILE A 156 5.84 3.56 -13.17
C ILE A 156 7.00 4.56 -13.14
N TYR A 157 8.18 4.06 -12.81
CA TYR A 157 9.39 4.86 -12.75
C TYR A 157 9.98 5.05 -14.14
N ILE A 158 10.51 6.24 -14.39
CA ILE A 158 11.02 6.63 -15.70
C ILE A 158 12.51 6.29 -15.79
N VAL A 159 12.89 5.60 -16.86
CA VAL A 159 14.26 5.25 -17.18
C VAL A 159 14.72 5.98 -18.43
N SER A 160 16.00 6.22 -18.54
CA SER A 160 16.60 6.87 -19.70
C SER A 160 16.43 6.01 -20.97
N LYS A 161 15.86 6.56 -22.04
CA LYS A 161 15.68 5.85 -23.31
C LYS A 161 17.01 5.43 -23.92
N HIS A 162 18.00 6.31 -23.93
CA HIS A 162 19.28 6.07 -24.59
C HIS A 162 20.13 4.97 -23.93
N VAL A 163 19.85 4.63 -22.67
CA VAL A 163 20.46 3.47 -21.99
C VAL A 163 19.47 2.30 -21.96
N GLY A 164 18.22 2.56 -21.54
CA GLY A 164 17.23 1.52 -21.29
C GLY A 164 16.80 0.71 -22.51
N GLN A 165 16.93 1.26 -23.74
CA GLN A 165 16.57 0.55 -24.96
C GLN A 165 17.44 -0.70 -25.24
N THR A 166 18.62 -0.78 -24.67
CA THR A 166 19.54 -1.95 -24.81
C THR A 166 19.87 -2.60 -23.47
N ALA A 167 19.51 -1.97 -22.35
CA ALA A 167 19.84 -2.48 -21.03
C ALA A 167 18.96 -3.66 -20.62
N THR A 168 19.60 -4.66 -20.07
CA THR A 168 18.97 -5.81 -19.40
C THR A 168 18.79 -5.52 -17.90
N THR A 169 18.01 -6.34 -17.21
CA THR A 169 17.91 -6.28 -15.73
C THR A 169 19.28 -6.47 -15.07
N ASP A 170 20.16 -7.30 -15.63
CA ASP A 170 21.53 -7.49 -15.10
C ASP A 170 22.40 -6.24 -15.29
N ASP A 171 22.20 -5.47 -16.35
CA ASP A 171 22.88 -4.19 -16.53
C ASP A 171 22.46 -3.16 -15.45
N TYR A 172 21.18 -3.17 -15.03
CA TYR A 172 20.71 -2.37 -13.88
C TYR A 172 21.32 -2.90 -12.58
N ASN A 173 21.26 -4.19 -12.31
CA ASN A 173 21.77 -4.82 -11.09
C ASN A 173 23.28 -4.60 -10.90
N SER A 174 24.06 -4.61 -11.97
CA SER A 174 25.49 -4.36 -11.95
C SER A 174 25.86 -2.86 -11.86
N GLY A 175 24.89 -1.97 -12.01
CA GLY A 175 25.11 -0.52 -12.03
C GLY A 175 25.45 0.05 -13.42
N LYS A 176 25.68 -0.78 -14.44
CA LYS A 176 26.04 -0.34 -15.80
C LYS A 176 24.95 0.52 -16.45
N ALA A 177 23.66 0.21 -16.16
CA ALA A 177 22.52 0.95 -16.69
C ALA A 177 21.94 1.97 -15.70
N MET A 178 22.60 2.23 -14.55
CA MET A 178 22.11 3.13 -13.52
C MET A 178 22.38 4.60 -13.86
N VAL A 179 21.83 5.04 -14.98
CA VAL A 179 21.71 6.45 -15.37
C VAL A 179 20.36 6.93 -14.84
N THR A 180 20.42 7.72 -13.76
CA THR A 180 19.30 8.04 -12.88
C THR A 180 19.10 9.55 -12.79
N ASP A 181 17.92 10.00 -12.32
CA ASP A 181 17.61 11.41 -12.10
C ASP A 181 16.87 11.65 -10.77
N GLY A 182 16.93 10.65 -9.87
CA GLY A 182 16.33 10.70 -8.53
C GLY A 182 17.21 11.42 -7.49
N PRO A 183 16.71 11.53 -6.23
CA PRO A 183 17.42 12.20 -5.12
C PRO A 183 18.71 11.49 -4.69
N TYR A 184 18.90 10.23 -5.06
CA TYR A 184 20.10 9.45 -4.80
C TYR A 184 20.66 8.84 -6.08
N ALA A 185 21.98 8.67 -6.13
CA ALA A 185 22.70 7.96 -7.16
C ALA A 185 23.14 6.58 -6.63
N PHE A 186 23.11 5.57 -7.50
CA PHE A 186 23.50 4.21 -7.19
C PHE A 186 25.01 4.11 -6.86
N VAL A 187 25.34 3.25 -5.90
CA VAL A 187 26.73 2.91 -5.55
C VAL A 187 26.96 1.40 -5.74
N SER A 188 26.15 0.55 -5.09
CA SER A 188 26.27 -0.89 -5.24
C SER A 188 24.99 -1.62 -4.85
N TYR A 189 24.83 -2.83 -5.37
CA TYR A 189 23.77 -3.76 -5.00
C TYR A 189 24.35 -5.17 -4.79
N THR A 190 24.10 -5.73 -3.63
CA THR A 190 24.38 -7.14 -3.31
C THR A 190 23.04 -7.83 -3.11
N PRO A 191 22.60 -8.68 -4.06
CA PRO A 191 21.31 -9.34 -3.98
C PRO A 191 21.12 -10.09 -2.65
N GLY A 192 19.95 -9.88 -2.01
CA GLY A 192 19.61 -10.49 -0.73
C GLY A 192 20.36 -9.97 0.49
N ASP A 193 21.24 -8.97 0.36
CA ASP A 193 21.97 -8.35 1.48
C ASP A 193 21.73 -6.84 1.56
N ARG A 194 22.23 -6.04 0.60
CA ARG A 194 22.20 -4.59 0.73
C ARG A 194 22.23 -3.82 -0.58
N ILE A 195 21.80 -2.56 -0.48
CA ILE A 195 21.89 -1.55 -1.53
C ILE A 195 22.55 -0.32 -0.91
N GLU A 196 23.60 0.16 -1.56
CA GLU A 196 24.30 1.39 -1.17
C GLU A 196 24.00 2.50 -2.18
N MET A 197 23.73 3.68 -1.68
CA MET A 197 23.44 4.85 -2.49
C MET A 197 24.06 6.10 -1.87
N LYS A 198 24.33 7.09 -2.71
CA LYS A 198 24.83 8.42 -2.32
C LYS A 198 23.91 9.51 -2.81
N ARG A 199 23.88 10.64 -2.11
CA ARG A 199 23.09 11.80 -2.55
C ARG A 199 23.43 12.18 -3.99
N ASN A 200 22.41 12.53 -4.75
CA ASN A 200 22.53 13.11 -6.07
C ASN A 200 22.45 14.64 -5.97
N ASP A 201 23.60 15.31 -6.03
CA ASP A 201 23.66 16.77 -5.91
C ASP A 201 23.14 17.50 -7.17
N THR A 202 22.86 16.78 -8.26
CA THR A 202 22.25 17.32 -9.48
C THR A 202 20.74 17.10 -9.55
N TYR A 203 20.15 16.52 -8.49
CA TYR A 203 18.72 16.32 -8.43
C TYR A 203 17.94 17.64 -8.51
N TRP A 204 16.93 17.68 -9.34
CA TRP A 204 16.12 18.88 -9.59
C TRP A 204 15.15 19.25 -8.46
N GLY A 205 14.88 18.32 -7.54
CA GLY A 205 13.97 18.50 -6.42
C GLY A 205 14.66 19.00 -5.16
N GLU A 206 14.04 18.77 -4.01
CA GLU A 206 14.59 19.10 -2.71
C GLU A 206 15.83 18.24 -2.42
N LYS A 207 16.90 18.88 -1.95
CA LYS A 207 18.16 18.20 -1.62
C LYS A 207 17.92 17.17 -0.53
N ALA A 208 18.32 15.92 -0.79
CA ALA A 208 18.22 14.85 0.18
C ALA A 208 19.07 15.11 1.44
N GLU A 209 18.56 14.74 2.61
CA GLU A 209 19.19 14.97 3.92
C GLU A 209 20.52 14.21 4.06
N TRP A 210 20.55 12.95 3.62
CA TRP A 210 21.64 12.03 3.90
C TRP A 210 22.67 11.99 2.78
N ASP A 211 23.96 12.03 3.13
CA ASP A 211 25.05 11.93 2.14
C ASP A 211 25.14 10.53 1.56
N LYS A 212 24.93 9.51 2.42
CA LYS A 212 24.87 8.10 2.03
C LYS A 212 23.69 7.41 2.69
N VAL A 213 23.14 6.44 2.00
CA VAL A 213 22.07 5.58 2.52
C VAL A 213 22.41 4.13 2.23
N SER A 214 22.31 3.29 3.26
CA SER A 214 22.45 1.84 3.17
C SER A 214 21.11 1.18 3.50
N TYR A 215 20.56 0.42 2.56
CA TYR A 215 19.45 -0.48 2.78
C TYR A 215 19.99 -1.87 3.03
N ARG A 216 19.81 -2.38 4.25
CA ARG A 216 20.17 -3.74 4.62
C ARG A 216 18.94 -4.61 4.70
N TYR A 217 18.86 -5.64 3.87
CA TYR A 217 17.75 -6.60 3.91
C TYR A 217 17.86 -7.50 5.13
N ILE A 218 16.86 -7.50 5.99
CA ILE A 218 16.77 -8.32 7.20
C ILE A 218 15.36 -8.89 7.28
N ALA A 219 15.12 -10.05 6.69
CA ALA A 219 13.80 -10.68 6.59
C ALA A 219 13.19 -11.00 7.96
N ASN A 220 14.00 -11.55 8.89
CA ASN A 220 13.52 -11.97 10.20
C ASN A 220 13.21 -10.75 11.09
N PRO A 221 11.97 -10.58 11.59
CA PRO A 221 11.59 -9.42 12.40
C PRO A 221 12.40 -9.27 13.70
N ALA A 222 12.69 -10.37 14.38
CA ALA A 222 13.46 -10.33 15.63
C ALA A 222 14.92 -9.91 15.39
N ALA A 223 15.54 -10.41 14.30
CA ALA A 223 16.87 -9.99 13.90
C ALA A 223 16.89 -8.51 13.49
N ARG A 224 15.85 -8.02 12.83
CA ARG A 224 15.71 -6.61 12.45
C ARG A 224 15.57 -5.71 13.67
N THR A 225 14.75 -6.09 14.66
CA THR A 225 14.66 -5.41 15.97
C THR A 225 16.01 -5.43 16.71
N ALA A 226 16.73 -6.54 16.71
CA ALA A 226 18.04 -6.64 17.34
C ALA A 226 19.08 -5.72 16.68
N ALA A 227 19.09 -5.62 15.34
CA ALA A 227 19.98 -4.73 14.58
C ALA A 227 19.75 -3.24 14.92
N LEU A 228 18.50 -2.82 15.15
CA LEU A 228 18.21 -1.47 15.65
C LEU A 228 18.74 -1.27 17.08
N LEU A 229 18.50 -2.22 17.96
CA LEU A 229 18.89 -2.10 19.36
C LEU A 229 20.42 -2.15 19.58
N SER A 230 21.16 -2.85 18.71
CA SER A 230 22.64 -2.87 18.71
C SER A 230 23.24 -1.63 18.06
N GLY A 231 22.48 -0.86 17.27
CA GLY A 231 22.97 0.26 16.48
C GLY A 231 23.61 -0.14 15.14
N ASP A 232 23.38 -1.37 14.67
CA ASP A 232 23.83 -1.82 13.35
C ASP A 232 23.05 -1.13 12.24
N VAL A 233 21.79 -0.75 12.51
CA VAL A 233 20.95 0.10 11.67
C VAL A 233 20.34 1.24 12.49
N ASP A 234 19.97 2.32 11.81
CA ASP A 234 19.45 3.54 12.43
C ASP A 234 17.93 3.56 12.51
N MET A 235 17.29 2.84 11.60
CA MET A 235 15.85 2.61 11.60
C MET A 235 15.50 1.25 11.00
N ILE A 236 14.30 0.78 11.33
CA ILE A 236 13.71 -0.43 10.76
C ILE A 236 12.26 -0.17 10.33
N ASP A 237 11.82 -0.89 9.33
CA ASP A 237 10.41 -0.95 8.95
C ASP A 237 9.72 -2.23 9.44
N LYS A 238 8.39 -2.31 9.23
CA LYS A 238 7.56 -3.49 9.51
C LYS A 238 7.86 -4.12 10.87
N VAL A 239 7.84 -3.27 11.90
CA VAL A 239 8.01 -3.70 13.30
C VAL A 239 6.97 -4.77 13.64
N SER A 240 7.42 -5.86 14.26
CA SER A 240 6.51 -6.92 14.72
C SER A 240 5.53 -6.39 15.77
N PHE A 241 4.26 -6.77 15.66
CA PHE A 241 3.24 -6.39 16.66
C PHE A 241 3.60 -6.83 18.09
N SER A 242 4.34 -7.93 18.23
CA SER A 242 4.85 -8.38 19.54
C SER A 242 5.92 -7.48 20.14
N ASP A 243 6.61 -6.68 19.31
CA ASP A 243 7.72 -5.85 19.76
C ASP A 243 7.31 -4.39 20.03
N ILE A 244 6.13 -3.95 19.59
CA ILE A 244 5.68 -2.56 19.70
C ILE A 244 5.82 -2.06 21.14
N GLU A 245 5.16 -2.71 22.09
CA GLU A 245 5.14 -2.29 23.50
C GLU A 245 6.55 -2.25 24.11
N LYS A 246 7.41 -3.23 23.78
CA LYS A 246 8.79 -3.28 24.24
C LYS A 246 9.62 -2.12 23.69
N LEU A 247 9.44 -1.79 22.41
CA LEU A 247 10.18 -0.71 21.76
C LEU A 247 9.69 0.67 22.25
N GLU A 248 8.39 0.87 22.46
CA GLU A 248 7.82 2.12 22.99
C GLU A 248 8.32 2.42 24.42
N LYS A 249 8.58 1.38 25.22
CA LYS A 249 9.16 1.51 26.58
C LYS A 249 10.67 1.74 26.58
N ASN A 250 11.35 1.61 25.43
CA ASN A 250 12.80 1.76 25.35
C ASN A 250 13.18 3.22 25.03
N PRO A 251 13.86 3.96 25.95
CA PRO A 251 14.21 5.37 25.72
C PRO A 251 15.22 5.59 24.58
N LYS A 252 15.86 4.52 24.09
CA LYS A 252 16.79 4.57 22.97
C LYS A 252 16.12 4.34 21.61
N VAL A 253 14.79 4.20 21.58
CA VAL A 253 14.01 3.92 20.36
C VAL A 253 12.78 4.81 20.33
N LYS A 254 12.42 5.24 19.14
CA LYS A 254 11.14 5.90 18.86
C LYS A 254 10.35 5.07 17.86
N VAL A 255 9.10 4.78 18.18
CA VAL A 255 8.18 4.05 17.31
C VAL A 255 7.30 5.05 16.56
N TRP A 256 7.13 4.83 15.26
CA TRP A 256 6.36 5.65 14.35
C TRP A 256 5.31 4.78 13.68
N SER A 257 4.09 5.25 13.57
CA SER A 257 3.05 4.45 12.90
C SER A 257 2.02 5.32 12.20
N TYR A 258 1.41 4.74 11.17
CA TYR A 258 0.29 5.35 10.45
C TYR A 258 -0.69 4.26 10.01
N PRO A 259 -2.01 4.51 9.97
CA PRO A 259 -2.96 3.58 9.36
C PRO A 259 -2.59 3.29 7.92
N GLY A 260 -2.35 2.01 7.62
CA GLY A 260 -1.99 1.57 6.28
C GLY A 260 -3.22 1.38 5.39
N LEU A 261 -2.99 1.33 4.08
CA LEU A 261 -4.04 1.13 3.08
C LEU A 261 -4.56 -0.32 3.00
N ARG A 262 -4.03 -1.24 3.82
CA ARG A 262 -4.49 -2.63 3.85
C ARG A 262 -5.48 -2.87 4.98
N ALA A 263 -6.70 -3.30 4.59
CA ALA A 263 -7.74 -3.73 5.54
C ALA A 263 -7.82 -5.24 5.63
N LEU A 264 -8.17 -5.77 6.81
CA LEU A 264 -8.69 -7.12 6.97
C LEU A 264 -10.21 -7.05 7.00
N ILE A 265 -10.86 -7.87 6.18
CA ILE A 265 -12.28 -7.79 5.86
C ILE A 265 -12.86 -9.20 5.83
N LEU A 266 -14.14 -9.36 6.22
CA LEU A 266 -14.92 -10.57 5.99
C LEU A 266 -15.82 -10.35 4.78
N GLN A 267 -15.83 -11.32 3.87
CA GLN A 267 -16.75 -11.38 2.73
C GLN A 267 -17.81 -12.47 2.99
N PRO A 268 -19.07 -12.12 3.26
CA PRO A 268 -20.16 -13.06 3.29
C PRO A 268 -20.43 -13.63 1.90
N SER A 269 -20.86 -14.88 1.81
CA SER A 269 -21.32 -15.45 0.54
C SER A 269 -22.74 -14.99 0.21
N PHE A 270 -22.92 -14.45 -1.00
CA PHE A 270 -24.23 -14.12 -1.58
C PHE A 270 -24.73 -15.21 -2.54
N ASN A 271 -24.14 -16.41 -2.49
CA ASN A 271 -24.61 -17.54 -3.27
C ASN A 271 -25.98 -17.99 -2.74
N PRO A 272 -27.03 -18.03 -3.59
CA PRO A 272 -28.37 -18.46 -3.16
C PRO A 272 -28.46 -19.97 -2.90
N ALA A 273 -27.53 -20.78 -3.41
CA ALA A 273 -27.56 -22.23 -3.20
C ALA A 273 -27.25 -22.58 -1.73
N PRO A 274 -27.82 -23.67 -1.20
CA PRO A 274 -27.48 -24.23 0.09
C PRO A 274 -25.97 -24.48 0.20
N SER A 275 -25.37 -24.13 1.34
CA SER A 275 -23.93 -24.33 1.57
C SER A 275 -23.71 -25.39 2.65
N LYS A 276 -22.82 -26.34 2.41
CA LYS A 276 -22.37 -27.31 3.43
C LYS A 276 -21.69 -26.65 4.62
N PHE A 277 -21.30 -25.41 4.48
CA PHE A 277 -20.62 -24.59 5.50
C PHE A 277 -21.60 -23.74 6.33
N ILE A 278 -22.91 -23.87 6.08
CA ILE A 278 -23.95 -23.23 6.87
C ILE A 278 -25.01 -24.30 7.19
N THR A 279 -25.14 -24.67 8.46
CA THR A 279 -25.99 -25.75 8.91
C THR A 279 -26.85 -25.32 10.09
N ASP A 280 -27.92 -26.06 10.36
CA ASP A 280 -28.66 -25.97 11.61
C ASP A 280 -27.79 -26.48 12.78
N LYS A 281 -28.31 -26.38 14.00
CA LYS A 281 -27.60 -26.86 15.21
C LYS A 281 -27.33 -28.37 15.19
N ALA A 282 -28.12 -29.16 14.45
CA ALA A 282 -27.92 -30.58 14.29
C ALA A 282 -26.93 -30.95 13.18
N GLY A 283 -26.39 -29.96 12.45
CA GLY A 283 -25.41 -30.17 11.37
C GLY A 283 -26.03 -30.44 10.00
N ARG A 284 -27.33 -30.22 9.81
CA ARG A 284 -28.00 -30.37 8.52
C ARG A 284 -27.90 -29.07 7.73
N PRO A 285 -27.58 -29.10 6.42
CA PRO A 285 -27.57 -27.90 5.59
C PRO A 285 -28.90 -27.15 5.68
N LEU A 286 -28.86 -25.82 5.74
CA LEU A 286 -30.04 -24.98 5.67
C LEU A 286 -30.54 -24.90 4.23
N ASP A 287 -31.85 -24.88 4.02
CA ASP A 287 -32.50 -24.80 2.70
C ASP A 287 -32.17 -23.47 1.99
N LYS A 288 -31.89 -22.44 2.75
CA LYS A 288 -31.56 -21.10 2.25
C LYS A 288 -30.30 -20.58 2.93
N ASN A 289 -29.50 -19.85 2.18
CA ASN A 289 -28.35 -19.13 2.73
C ASN A 289 -28.83 -17.96 3.62
N PRO A 290 -28.64 -18.00 4.96
CA PRO A 290 -29.10 -16.94 5.85
C PRO A 290 -28.31 -15.61 5.63
N LEU A 291 -27.11 -15.67 5.03
CA LEU A 291 -26.32 -14.48 4.74
C LEU A 291 -26.92 -13.61 3.63
N LEU A 292 -27.95 -14.08 2.90
CA LEU A 292 -28.70 -13.26 1.95
C LEU A 292 -29.61 -12.24 2.65
N ASP A 293 -29.99 -12.49 3.89
CA ASP A 293 -30.78 -11.56 4.69
C ASP A 293 -29.88 -10.49 5.30
N VAL A 294 -30.14 -9.23 4.97
CA VAL A 294 -29.36 -8.10 5.49
C VAL A 294 -29.43 -7.98 7.02
N ARG A 295 -30.53 -8.46 7.65
CA ARG A 295 -30.66 -8.47 9.12
C ARG A 295 -29.63 -9.40 9.75
N VAL A 296 -29.39 -10.57 9.13
CA VAL A 296 -28.34 -11.52 9.56
C VAL A 296 -26.96 -10.87 9.41
N ARG A 297 -26.64 -10.27 8.26
CA ARG A 297 -25.35 -9.60 8.06
C ARG A 297 -25.14 -8.44 9.03
N ARG A 298 -26.18 -7.65 9.31
CA ARG A 298 -26.15 -6.59 10.33
C ARG A 298 -25.90 -7.15 11.72
N ALA A 299 -26.55 -8.26 12.08
CA ALA A 299 -26.32 -8.92 13.36
C ALA A 299 -24.86 -9.38 13.51
N LEU A 300 -24.29 -10.03 12.50
CA LEU A 300 -22.90 -10.44 12.48
C LEU A 300 -21.95 -9.23 12.61
N ASN A 301 -22.22 -8.15 11.87
CA ASN A 301 -21.39 -6.96 11.88
C ASN A 301 -21.37 -6.24 13.24
N MET A 302 -22.54 -6.07 13.88
CA MET A 302 -22.65 -5.35 15.15
C MET A 302 -22.29 -6.19 16.38
N ALA A 303 -22.18 -7.51 16.24
CA ALA A 303 -21.72 -8.37 17.32
C ALA A 303 -20.20 -8.29 17.56
N ILE A 304 -19.43 -7.78 16.59
CA ILE A 304 -17.96 -7.75 16.64
C ILE A 304 -17.46 -6.55 17.46
N ASN A 305 -16.77 -6.81 18.55
CA ASN A 305 -16.03 -5.77 19.28
C ASN A 305 -14.62 -5.60 18.65
N ARG A 306 -14.53 -4.67 17.70
CA ARG A 306 -13.30 -4.38 16.95
C ARG A 306 -12.20 -3.77 17.81
N GLU A 307 -12.56 -2.96 18.81
CA GLU A 307 -11.61 -2.38 19.76
C GLU A 307 -10.92 -3.48 20.57
N ALA A 308 -11.69 -4.46 21.04
CA ALA A 308 -11.11 -5.59 21.76
C ALA A 308 -10.17 -6.44 20.87
N ILE A 309 -10.43 -6.54 19.56
CA ILE A 309 -9.50 -7.18 18.61
C ILE A 309 -8.24 -6.33 18.47
N ALA A 310 -8.37 -5.03 18.26
CA ALA A 310 -7.24 -4.12 18.09
C ALA A 310 -6.30 -4.14 19.31
N ASP A 311 -6.88 -4.12 20.51
CA ASP A 311 -6.10 -4.07 21.76
C ASP A 311 -5.50 -5.44 22.13
N ARG A 312 -6.30 -6.50 22.13
CA ARG A 312 -5.92 -7.79 22.72
C ARG A 312 -5.26 -8.74 21.72
N VAL A 313 -5.69 -8.72 20.46
CA VAL A 313 -5.13 -9.58 19.41
C VAL A 313 -3.98 -8.85 18.72
N ALA A 314 -4.19 -7.62 18.27
CA ALA A 314 -3.22 -6.89 17.47
C ALA A 314 -2.30 -5.96 18.29
N ARG A 315 -2.51 -5.84 19.61
CA ARG A 315 -1.63 -5.08 20.54
C ARG A 315 -1.30 -3.68 20.05
N GLY A 316 -2.31 -2.96 19.52
CA GLY A 316 -2.14 -1.62 18.97
C GLY A 316 -1.56 -1.55 17.55
N GLY A 317 -1.22 -2.68 16.92
CA GLY A 317 -0.67 -2.73 15.56
C GLY A 317 -1.68 -2.51 14.42
N VAL A 318 -2.94 -2.25 14.76
CA VAL A 318 -4.02 -2.01 13.80
C VAL A 318 -4.85 -0.80 14.21
N THR A 319 -5.63 -0.27 13.26
CA THR A 319 -6.65 0.75 13.51
C THR A 319 -8.00 0.15 13.14
N VAL A 320 -9.01 0.30 13.99
CA VAL A 320 -10.36 -0.21 13.71
C VAL A 320 -10.86 0.31 12.37
N ALA A 321 -11.39 -0.58 11.55
CA ALA A 321 -11.98 -0.24 10.27
C ALA A 321 -13.51 -0.35 10.33
N THR A 322 -14.17 0.65 9.79
CA THR A 322 -15.62 0.68 9.57
C THR A 322 -15.95 0.65 8.08
N GLN A 323 -14.95 0.89 7.25
CA GLN A 323 -14.97 0.83 5.79
C GLN A 323 -13.68 0.12 5.32
N TRP A 324 -13.56 -0.18 4.02
CA TRP A 324 -12.37 -0.83 3.45
C TRP A 324 -11.18 0.11 3.22
N MET A 325 -11.33 1.38 3.53
CA MET A 325 -10.31 2.43 3.38
C MET A 325 -10.18 3.26 4.67
N PRO A 326 -8.99 3.77 4.99
CA PRO A 326 -8.78 4.71 6.09
C PRO A 326 -9.51 6.04 5.90
N ALA A 327 -9.69 6.79 6.99
CA ALA A 327 -10.46 8.04 7.00
C ALA A 327 -9.88 9.18 6.13
N ASP A 328 -8.59 9.13 5.81
CA ASP A 328 -7.89 10.10 4.95
C ASP A 328 -7.88 9.72 3.46
N THR A 329 -8.58 8.65 3.10
CA THR A 329 -8.69 8.18 1.72
C THR A 329 -9.78 8.95 0.97
N PHE A 330 -9.51 9.33 -0.27
CA PHE A 330 -10.49 9.96 -1.15
C PHE A 330 -11.74 9.08 -1.32
N GLY A 331 -12.91 9.65 -1.01
CA GLY A 331 -14.20 8.94 -1.04
C GLY A 331 -14.57 8.24 0.28
N TYR A 332 -13.78 8.39 1.35
CA TYR A 332 -14.22 7.94 2.68
C TYR A 332 -15.51 8.65 3.10
N ASN A 333 -16.50 7.88 3.56
CA ASN A 333 -17.78 8.43 4.00
C ASN A 333 -17.81 8.56 5.54
N PRO A 334 -17.75 9.78 6.12
CA PRO A 334 -17.72 9.99 7.56
C PRO A 334 -19.01 9.55 8.29
N ASP A 335 -20.14 9.40 7.59
CA ASP A 335 -21.40 8.91 8.19
C ASP A 335 -21.27 7.46 8.66
N TYR A 336 -20.30 6.72 8.12
CA TYR A 336 -19.98 5.35 8.49
C TYR A 336 -18.69 5.22 9.32
N ALA A 337 -18.29 6.28 10.00
CA ALA A 337 -17.08 6.28 10.83
C ALA A 337 -17.20 5.40 12.10
N LYS A 338 -18.41 4.94 12.44
CA LYS A 338 -18.67 4.14 13.64
C LYS A 338 -19.60 2.98 13.32
N ILE A 339 -19.31 1.82 13.91
CA ILE A 339 -20.21 0.67 13.95
C ILE A 339 -20.51 0.38 15.42
N ALA A 340 -21.77 0.49 15.78
CA ALA A 340 -22.20 0.22 17.15
C ALA A 340 -22.02 -1.27 17.47
N VAL A 341 -21.44 -1.58 18.62
CA VAL A 341 -21.35 -2.94 19.16
C VAL A 341 -22.58 -3.19 20.05
N ASP A 342 -23.51 -4.04 19.59
CA ASP A 342 -24.75 -4.34 20.32
C ASP A 342 -25.15 -5.82 20.13
N PRO A 343 -24.62 -6.73 20.96
CA PRO A 343 -24.98 -8.16 20.88
C PRO A 343 -26.46 -8.45 21.18
N THR A 344 -27.12 -7.59 21.97
CA THR A 344 -28.56 -7.75 22.28
C THR A 344 -29.40 -7.48 21.04
N LYS A 345 -29.17 -6.38 20.37
CA LYS A 345 -29.82 -6.05 19.10
C LYS A 345 -29.47 -7.05 17.99
N ALA A 346 -28.22 -7.55 17.98
CA ALA A 346 -27.81 -8.59 17.05
C ALA A 346 -28.65 -9.87 17.20
N LYS A 347 -28.91 -10.33 18.44
CA LYS A 347 -29.79 -11.48 18.69
C LYS A 347 -31.23 -11.21 18.24
N ALA A 348 -31.75 -10.01 18.50
CA ALA A 348 -33.10 -9.64 18.05
C ALA A 348 -33.21 -9.70 16.52
N LEU A 349 -32.25 -9.16 15.80
CA LEU A 349 -32.20 -9.21 14.33
C LEU A 349 -32.11 -10.64 13.78
N LEU A 350 -31.39 -11.55 14.44
CA LEU A 350 -31.34 -12.95 14.07
C LEU A 350 -32.73 -13.62 14.26
N ALA A 351 -33.42 -13.34 15.37
CA ALA A 351 -34.75 -13.85 15.64
C ALA A 351 -35.77 -13.32 14.61
N GLU A 352 -35.75 -12.01 14.30
CA GLU A 352 -36.57 -11.40 13.25
C GLU A 352 -36.30 -11.98 11.85
N ALA A 353 -35.05 -12.41 11.59
CA ALA A 353 -34.68 -13.07 10.35
C ALA A 353 -35.08 -14.56 10.30
N GLY A 354 -35.69 -15.12 11.38
CA GLY A 354 -36.11 -16.51 11.47
C GLY A 354 -35.05 -17.45 12.08
N TYR A 355 -34.02 -16.94 12.73
CA TYR A 355 -32.94 -17.71 13.36
C TYR A 355 -32.82 -17.41 14.87
N PRO A 356 -33.87 -17.58 15.68
CA PRO A 356 -33.86 -17.25 17.12
C PRO A 356 -32.78 -18.04 17.90
N ASP A 357 -32.54 -19.30 17.50
CA ASP A 357 -31.54 -20.18 18.09
C ASP A 357 -30.17 -20.07 17.39
N GLY A 358 -30.10 -19.27 16.32
CA GLY A 358 -28.89 -19.13 15.48
C GLY A 358 -28.69 -20.35 14.56
N PHE A 359 -27.43 -20.53 14.12
CA PHE A 359 -27.02 -21.59 13.20
C PHE A 359 -25.50 -21.85 13.32
N LYS A 360 -24.98 -22.84 12.60
CA LYS A 360 -23.52 -23.09 12.48
C LYS A 360 -22.99 -22.50 11.19
N LEU A 361 -21.79 -21.90 11.26
CA LEU A 361 -21.12 -21.23 10.15
C LEU A 361 -19.64 -21.60 10.13
N THR A 362 -19.11 -21.96 8.96
CA THR A 362 -17.65 -22.09 8.78
C THR A 362 -17.08 -20.82 8.13
N MET A 363 -16.04 -20.27 8.77
CA MET A 363 -15.24 -19.14 8.27
C MET A 363 -13.90 -19.65 7.79
N HIS A 364 -13.59 -19.43 6.50
CA HIS A 364 -12.32 -19.84 5.91
C HIS A 364 -11.30 -18.71 5.96
N VAL A 365 -10.08 -19.07 6.37
CA VAL A 365 -8.97 -18.13 6.60
C VAL A 365 -7.72 -18.62 5.88
N PRO A 366 -7.04 -17.77 5.08
CA PRO A 366 -5.72 -18.12 4.54
C PRO A 366 -4.66 -18.04 5.63
N GLY A 367 -3.99 -19.16 5.94
CA GLY A 367 -3.17 -19.34 7.13
C GLY A 367 -2.04 -18.34 7.29
N GLU A 368 -1.17 -18.22 6.28
CA GLU A 368 0.08 -17.45 6.39
C GLU A 368 0.08 -16.16 5.54
N ARG A 369 -1.06 -15.82 4.94
CA ARG A 369 -1.15 -14.71 3.98
C ARG A 369 -1.25 -13.35 4.64
N TYR A 370 -2.01 -13.24 5.72
CA TYR A 370 -2.29 -11.96 6.41
C TYR A 370 -1.92 -12.08 7.89
N PRO A 371 -1.11 -11.17 8.43
CA PRO A 371 -0.75 -11.20 9.86
C PRO A 371 -2.00 -11.23 10.75
N LEU A 372 -1.99 -12.09 11.77
CA LEU A 372 -3.05 -12.23 12.78
C LEU A 372 -4.44 -12.59 12.23
N ALA A 373 -4.57 -12.99 10.96
CA ALA A 373 -5.89 -13.32 10.41
C ALA A 373 -6.53 -14.55 11.10
N PRO A 374 -5.81 -15.66 11.39
CA PRO A 374 -6.38 -16.77 12.13
C PRO A 374 -6.83 -16.39 13.55
N GLU A 375 -6.01 -15.66 14.30
CA GLU A 375 -6.32 -15.22 15.68
C GLU A 375 -7.50 -14.25 15.69
N THR A 376 -7.57 -13.36 14.70
CA THR A 376 -8.69 -12.44 14.53
C THR A 376 -9.98 -13.18 14.20
N ALA A 377 -9.92 -14.17 13.31
CA ALA A 377 -11.08 -14.99 12.96
C ALA A 377 -11.61 -15.77 14.19
N GLN A 378 -10.71 -16.30 15.03
CA GLN A 378 -11.09 -16.94 16.29
C GLN A 378 -11.78 -15.96 17.25
N ALA A 379 -11.28 -14.72 17.37
CA ALA A 379 -11.92 -13.69 18.18
C ALA A 379 -13.32 -13.33 17.65
N VAL A 380 -13.48 -13.18 16.33
CA VAL A 380 -14.77 -12.95 15.68
C VAL A 380 -15.72 -14.12 15.93
N ALA A 381 -15.26 -15.36 15.79
CA ALA A 381 -16.05 -16.56 16.07
C ALA A 381 -16.59 -16.57 17.51
N GLN A 382 -15.80 -16.16 18.49
CA GLN A 382 -16.23 -16.03 19.87
C GLN A 382 -17.33 -14.97 20.05
N PHE A 383 -17.23 -13.81 19.35
CA PHE A 383 -18.30 -12.80 19.39
C PHE A 383 -19.59 -13.34 18.77
N TRP A 384 -19.52 -14.05 17.65
CA TRP A 384 -20.69 -14.61 16.97
C TRP A 384 -21.33 -15.76 17.76
N THR A 385 -20.54 -16.59 18.44
CA THR A 385 -21.08 -17.64 19.33
C THR A 385 -21.94 -17.04 20.44
N ARG A 386 -21.61 -15.86 20.97
CA ARG A 386 -22.41 -15.18 22.02
C ARG A 386 -23.80 -14.73 21.53
N ILE A 387 -23.99 -14.58 20.23
CA ILE A 387 -25.27 -14.25 19.62
C ILE A 387 -25.98 -15.46 19.01
N GLY A 388 -25.47 -16.69 19.22
CA GLY A 388 -26.07 -17.93 18.77
C GLY A 388 -25.49 -18.51 17.47
N ILE A 389 -24.53 -17.84 16.84
CA ILE A 389 -23.87 -18.34 15.62
C ILE A 389 -22.62 -19.12 16.00
N GLU A 390 -22.72 -20.46 16.00
CA GLU A 390 -21.58 -21.34 16.25
C GLU A 390 -20.63 -21.30 15.04
N THR A 391 -19.47 -20.68 15.22
CA THR A 391 -18.55 -20.42 14.12
C THR A 391 -17.32 -21.32 14.22
N GLN A 392 -17.13 -22.17 13.21
CA GLN A 392 -15.89 -22.92 13.02
C GLN A 392 -14.93 -22.08 12.16
N VAL A 393 -13.71 -21.92 12.63
CA VAL A 393 -12.63 -21.28 11.86
C VAL A 393 -11.80 -22.36 11.20
N GLU A 394 -11.75 -22.36 9.87
CA GLU A 394 -10.97 -23.29 9.07
C GLU A 394 -9.80 -22.55 8.43
N VAL A 395 -8.59 -22.84 8.92
CA VAL A 395 -7.36 -22.25 8.41
C VAL A 395 -6.78 -23.16 7.34
N VAL A 396 -6.62 -22.65 6.13
CA VAL A 396 -6.14 -23.42 4.97
C VAL A 396 -4.94 -22.74 4.30
N PRO A 397 -4.05 -23.50 3.62
CA PRO A 397 -2.99 -22.93 2.82
C PRO A 397 -3.54 -21.96 1.77
N PHE A 398 -2.81 -20.88 1.46
CA PHE A 398 -3.31 -19.82 0.58
C PHE A 398 -3.71 -20.30 -0.82
N SER A 399 -2.99 -21.24 -1.40
CA SER A 399 -3.31 -21.82 -2.72
C SER A 399 -4.65 -22.58 -2.71
N VAL A 400 -4.93 -23.33 -1.63
CA VAL A 400 -6.21 -24.03 -1.42
C VAL A 400 -7.33 -23.00 -1.20
N TYR A 401 -7.04 -21.99 -0.37
CA TYR A 401 -7.98 -20.91 -0.09
C TYR A 401 -8.45 -20.20 -1.37
N VAL A 402 -7.52 -19.76 -2.22
CA VAL A 402 -7.86 -19.06 -3.48
C VAL A 402 -8.64 -19.95 -4.42
N THR A 403 -8.33 -21.25 -4.47
CA THR A 403 -9.06 -22.21 -5.32
C THR A 403 -10.52 -22.34 -4.90
N GLY A 404 -10.80 -22.49 -3.60
CA GLY A 404 -12.17 -22.53 -3.08
C GLY A 404 -12.90 -21.19 -3.21
N ALA A 405 -12.22 -20.08 -2.92
CA ALA A 405 -12.77 -18.74 -3.03
C ALA A 405 -13.20 -18.40 -4.47
N ASN A 406 -12.39 -18.72 -5.47
CA ASN A 406 -12.71 -18.50 -6.88
C ASN A 406 -13.92 -19.31 -7.35
N LYS A 407 -14.18 -20.48 -6.74
CA LYS A 407 -15.37 -21.31 -6.98
C LYS A 407 -16.61 -20.81 -6.21
N ASN A 408 -16.44 -19.80 -5.32
CA ASN A 408 -17.46 -19.36 -4.39
C ASN A 408 -17.99 -20.49 -3.48
N ASP A 409 -17.07 -21.37 -3.04
CA ASP A 409 -17.42 -22.52 -2.20
C ASP A 409 -17.61 -22.15 -0.72
N TYR A 410 -17.06 -21.02 -0.27
CA TYR A 410 -17.03 -20.63 1.14
C TYR A 410 -18.26 -19.84 1.58
N ALA A 411 -18.72 -20.06 2.81
CA ALA A 411 -19.81 -19.29 3.39
C ALA A 411 -19.35 -17.91 3.88
N MET A 412 -18.18 -17.87 4.52
CA MET A 412 -17.54 -16.65 4.99
C MET A 412 -16.05 -16.71 4.70
N SER A 413 -15.53 -15.69 4.03
CA SER A 413 -14.13 -15.60 3.63
C SER A 413 -13.42 -14.47 4.36
N VAL A 414 -12.18 -14.69 4.82
CA VAL A 414 -11.31 -13.64 5.36
C VAL A 414 -10.36 -13.15 4.28
N ILE A 415 -10.39 -11.86 3.96
CA ILE A 415 -9.54 -11.25 2.94
C ILE A 415 -8.78 -10.05 3.50
N GLY A 416 -7.49 -9.96 3.20
CA GLY A 416 -6.70 -8.74 3.37
C GLY A 416 -6.60 -7.98 2.06
N TRP A 417 -7.20 -6.81 1.98
CA TRP A 417 -7.18 -6.01 0.75
C TRP A 417 -6.35 -4.74 0.91
N GLY A 418 -5.37 -4.54 0.03
CA GLY A 418 -4.57 -3.32 -0.04
C GLY A 418 -5.16 -2.35 -1.05
N ASN A 419 -5.41 -1.11 -0.65
CA ASN A 419 -5.91 -0.06 -1.53
C ASN A 419 -4.74 0.67 -2.21
N GLY A 420 -4.21 0.08 -3.29
CA GLY A 420 -2.96 0.52 -3.93
C GLY A 420 -2.98 1.94 -4.51
N THR A 421 -4.15 2.47 -4.86
CA THR A 421 -4.28 3.84 -5.37
C THR A 421 -4.53 4.88 -4.27
N GLY A 422 -4.85 4.44 -3.03
CA GLY A 422 -5.27 5.35 -1.97
C GLY A 422 -6.61 6.02 -2.24
N GLU A 423 -7.47 5.41 -3.06
CA GLU A 423 -8.76 5.93 -3.48
C GLU A 423 -9.84 4.84 -3.38
N GLY A 424 -11.07 5.23 -2.98
CA GLY A 424 -12.13 4.30 -2.59
C GLY A 424 -12.58 3.32 -3.66
N THR A 425 -12.58 3.70 -4.94
CA THR A 425 -13.07 2.85 -6.04
C THR A 425 -12.17 1.66 -6.34
N TYR A 426 -10.88 1.72 -6.00
CA TYR A 426 -9.94 0.61 -6.25
C TYR A 426 -10.41 -0.72 -5.62
N ALA A 427 -10.79 -0.68 -4.34
CA ALA A 427 -11.33 -1.84 -3.67
C ALA A 427 -12.73 -2.21 -4.20
N MET A 428 -13.60 -1.20 -4.42
CA MET A 428 -14.95 -1.44 -4.92
C MET A 428 -14.94 -2.21 -6.25
N THR A 429 -14.12 -1.79 -7.20
CA THR A 429 -14.03 -2.45 -8.51
C THR A 429 -13.54 -3.89 -8.43
N SER A 430 -12.69 -4.19 -7.44
CA SER A 430 -12.05 -5.51 -7.32
C SER A 430 -12.81 -6.48 -6.44
N ILE A 431 -13.34 -6.02 -5.29
CA ILE A 431 -13.89 -6.92 -4.25
C ILE A 431 -15.39 -6.73 -3.99
N LEU A 432 -16.05 -5.76 -4.63
CA LEU A 432 -17.46 -5.41 -4.37
C LEU A 432 -18.31 -5.32 -5.64
N ALA A 433 -17.76 -4.84 -6.77
CA ALA A 433 -18.49 -4.77 -8.03
C ALA A 433 -19.02 -6.13 -8.45
N THR A 434 -20.17 -6.16 -9.10
CA THR A 434 -20.70 -7.37 -9.72
C THR A 434 -19.65 -7.96 -10.66
N ASN A 435 -19.44 -9.28 -10.56
CA ASN A 435 -18.41 -9.96 -11.31
C ASN A 435 -18.65 -9.85 -12.83
N ASP A 436 -17.71 -9.21 -13.53
CA ASP A 436 -17.68 -9.06 -14.97
C ASP A 436 -16.24 -9.24 -15.49
N ASN A 437 -15.94 -10.46 -15.90
CA ASN A 437 -14.60 -10.81 -16.37
C ASN A 437 -14.18 -10.03 -17.64
N ALA A 438 -15.12 -9.65 -18.51
CA ALA A 438 -14.82 -8.91 -19.72
C ALA A 438 -14.32 -7.49 -19.41
N ARG A 439 -14.88 -6.86 -18.38
CA ARG A 439 -14.47 -5.54 -17.89
C ARG A 439 -13.44 -5.61 -16.76
N GLY A 440 -13.12 -6.79 -16.25
CA GLY A 440 -12.19 -6.99 -15.13
C GLY A 440 -12.74 -6.52 -13.79
N LEU A 441 -14.08 -6.48 -13.64
CA LEU A 441 -14.74 -6.10 -12.40
C LEU A 441 -14.99 -7.33 -11.51
N GLY A 442 -14.95 -7.12 -10.19
CA GLY A 442 -15.27 -8.14 -9.20
C GLY A 442 -14.34 -9.35 -9.18
N ALA A 443 -13.11 -9.25 -9.71
CA ALA A 443 -12.19 -10.38 -9.83
C ALA A 443 -11.84 -11.04 -8.48
N SER A 444 -11.91 -10.31 -7.37
CA SER A 444 -11.73 -10.81 -6.01
C SER A 444 -12.99 -10.68 -5.15
N ASN A 445 -14.14 -10.46 -5.78
CA ASN A 445 -15.43 -10.52 -5.12
C ASN A 445 -15.86 -11.99 -4.94
N TRP A 446 -15.17 -12.66 -4.04
CA TRP A 446 -15.37 -14.08 -3.77
C TRP A 446 -16.71 -14.39 -3.09
N GLY A 447 -17.27 -13.41 -2.38
CA GLY A 447 -18.62 -13.49 -1.84
C GLY A 447 -19.74 -13.39 -2.87
N ARG A 448 -19.42 -12.94 -4.12
CA ARG A 448 -20.41 -12.70 -5.17
C ARG A 448 -21.44 -11.65 -4.80
N TYR A 449 -21.06 -10.66 -4.02
CA TYR A 449 -21.90 -9.48 -3.80
C TYR A 449 -22.27 -8.83 -5.13
N SER A 450 -23.51 -8.42 -5.29
CA SER A 450 -24.01 -7.75 -6.49
C SER A 450 -25.05 -6.72 -6.11
N ASN A 451 -24.84 -5.49 -6.51
CA ASN A 451 -25.79 -4.41 -6.27
C ASN A 451 -25.76 -3.43 -7.46
N PRO A 452 -26.85 -3.36 -8.25
CA PRO A 452 -26.89 -2.49 -9.44
C PRO A 452 -26.60 -1.00 -9.14
N LYS A 453 -26.97 -0.49 -7.95
CA LYS A 453 -26.70 0.89 -7.55
C LYS A 453 -25.20 1.14 -7.36
N LEU A 454 -24.49 0.14 -6.82
CA LEU A 454 -23.04 0.20 -6.70
C LEU A 454 -22.38 0.21 -8.08
N ASP A 455 -22.81 -0.70 -8.96
CA ASP A 455 -22.22 -0.82 -10.31
C ASP A 455 -22.46 0.47 -11.14
N GLU A 456 -23.64 1.08 -11.02
CA GLU A 456 -23.96 2.36 -11.63
C GLU A 456 -23.08 3.50 -11.07
N ALA A 457 -22.91 3.55 -9.74
CA ALA A 457 -22.06 4.55 -9.09
C ALA A 457 -20.59 4.40 -9.51
N LEU A 458 -20.09 3.18 -9.62
CA LEU A 458 -18.72 2.91 -10.11
C LEU A 458 -18.54 3.36 -11.57
N ALA A 459 -19.51 3.10 -12.45
CA ALA A 459 -19.47 3.57 -13.82
C ALA A 459 -19.45 5.11 -13.91
N LYS A 460 -20.27 5.79 -13.09
CA LYS A 460 -20.29 7.26 -13.02
C LYS A 460 -18.98 7.82 -12.47
N ALA A 461 -18.44 7.26 -11.39
CA ALA A 461 -17.17 7.69 -10.81
C ALA A 461 -15.99 7.49 -11.78
N GLY A 462 -16.04 6.43 -12.58
CA GLY A 462 -15.04 6.14 -13.61
C GLY A 462 -15.06 7.10 -14.81
N ALA A 463 -16.08 7.93 -14.95
CA ALA A 463 -16.21 8.92 -16.02
C ALA A 463 -16.21 10.38 -15.51
N GLU A 464 -16.18 10.61 -14.19
CA GLU A 464 -16.23 11.95 -13.60
C GLU A 464 -14.83 12.46 -13.29
N PHE A 465 -14.47 13.63 -13.86
CA PHE A 465 -13.17 14.28 -13.68
C PHE A 465 -13.20 15.45 -12.67
N ASP A 466 -14.37 15.91 -12.25
CA ASP A 466 -14.52 16.89 -11.19
C ASP A 466 -14.38 16.15 -9.83
N ASP A 467 -13.26 16.34 -9.14
CA ASP A 467 -12.96 15.63 -7.91
C ASP A 467 -14.06 15.76 -6.83
N PRO A 468 -14.64 16.94 -6.52
CA PRO A 468 -15.76 17.05 -5.58
C PRO A 468 -16.98 16.23 -5.97
N LYS A 469 -17.38 16.22 -7.25
CA LYS A 469 -18.51 15.42 -7.73
C LYS A 469 -18.19 13.94 -7.68
N ARG A 470 -16.99 13.56 -8.09
CA ARG A 470 -16.52 12.19 -8.07
C ARG A 470 -16.45 11.64 -6.64
N GLU A 471 -15.96 12.44 -5.69
CA GLU A 471 -15.93 12.08 -4.27
C GLU A 471 -17.35 11.86 -3.70
N ALA A 472 -18.32 12.71 -4.08
CA ALA A 472 -19.71 12.54 -3.68
C ALA A 472 -20.30 11.22 -4.22
N ILE A 473 -20.07 10.89 -5.49
CA ILE A 473 -20.49 9.61 -6.08
C ILE A 473 -19.89 8.42 -5.33
N ILE A 474 -18.60 8.50 -4.95
CA ILE A 474 -17.93 7.43 -4.20
C ILE A 474 -18.52 7.29 -2.81
N LYS A 475 -18.80 8.38 -2.11
CA LYS A 475 -19.48 8.36 -0.79
C LYS A 475 -20.86 7.73 -0.86
N ASP A 476 -21.62 7.99 -1.91
CA ASP A 476 -22.91 7.33 -2.15
C ASP A 476 -22.73 5.83 -2.41
N ALA A 477 -21.71 5.43 -3.16
CA ALA A 477 -21.37 4.02 -3.36
C ALA A 477 -20.99 3.33 -2.04
N VAL A 478 -20.21 3.99 -1.17
CA VAL A 478 -19.92 3.51 0.19
C VAL A 478 -21.20 3.29 0.97
N LYS A 479 -22.13 4.27 0.94
CA LYS A 479 -23.43 4.15 1.60
C LYS A 479 -24.18 2.91 1.16
N VAL A 480 -24.26 2.64 -0.15
CA VAL A 480 -24.93 1.44 -0.70
C VAL A 480 -24.35 0.16 -0.11
N VAL A 481 -23.01 0.02 -0.09
CA VAL A 481 -22.34 -1.18 0.42
C VAL A 481 -22.50 -1.34 1.93
N MET A 482 -22.36 -0.25 2.69
CA MET A 482 -22.39 -0.30 4.16
C MET A 482 -23.82 -0.49 4.69
N ASP A 483 -24.83 0.10 4.07
CA ASP A 483 -26.25 -0.13 4.44
C ASP A 483 -26.68 -1.57 4.18
N ASP A 484 -26.17 -2.17 3.12
CA ASP A 484 -26.43 -3.56 2.75
C ASP A 484 -25.48 -4.56 3.43
N VAL A 485 -24.47 -4.08 4.14
CA VAL A 485 -23.41 -4.91 4.75
C VAL A 485 -22.85 -5.91 3.72
N GLY A 486 -22.46 -5.39 2.55
CA GLY A 486 -21.85 -6.18 1.47
C GLY A 486 -20.52 -6.81 1.87
N ILE A 487 -19.82 -6.19 2.81
CA ILE A 487 -18.63 -6.70 3.50
C ILE A 487 -18.67 -6.31 4.98
N ILE A 488 -17.83 -6.96 5.79
CA ILE A 488 -17.64 -6.65 7.21
C ILE A 488 -16.17 -6.26 7.44
N PRO A 489 -15.83 -4.96 7.46
CA PRO A 489 -14.48 -4.49 7.78
C PRO A 489 -14.12 -4.77 9.24
N LEU A 490 -12.87 -5.11 9.51
CA LEU A 490 -12.37 -5.38 10.86
C LEU A 490 -11.38 -4.31 11.32
N TYR A 491 -10.27 -4.17 10.60
CA TYR A 491 -9.25 -3.19 10.91
C TYR A 491 -8.37 -2.89 9.69
N HIS A 492 -7.64 -1.76 9.75
CA HIS A 492 -6.50 -1.45 8.90
C HIS A 492 -5.21 -1.80 9.62
N TYR A 493 -4.29 -2.50 8.96
CA TYR A 493 -2.94 -2.69 9.49
C TYR A 493 -2.23 -1.35 9.57
N LYS A 494 -1.54 -1.08 10.67
CA LYS A 494 -0.63 0.06 10.73
C LYS A 494 0.68 -0.29 10.01
N ASN A 495 1.20 0.67 9.25
CA ASN A 495 2.59 0.66 8.86
C ASN A 495 3.39 1.18 10.05
N ILE A 496 4.43 0.45 10.46
CA ILE A 496 5.14 0.72 11.71
C ILE A 496 6.64 0.70 11.43
N TRP A 497 7.28 1.80 11.82
CA TRP A 497 8.74 1.97 11.80
C TRP A 497 9.25 2.18 13.22
N ALA A 498 10.52 1.85 13.45
CA ALA A 498 11.22 2.21 14.68
C ALA A 498 12.60 2.78 14.32
N SER A 499 13.04 3.78 15.06
CA SER A 499 14.31 4.47 14.79
C SER A 499 15.04 4.85 16.06
N ARG A 500 16.31 5.26 15.94
CA ARG A 500 17.02 6.03 16.97
C ARG A 500 16.20 7.27 17.35
N PRO A 501 16.28 7.77 18.60
CA PRO A 501 15.45 8.87 19.08
C PRO A 501 15.77 10.23 18.45
N ASP A 502 16.98 10.40 17.90
CA ASP A 502 17.45 11.61 17.20
C ASP A 502 16.99 11.69 15.74
N LEU A 503 16.25 10.68 15.26
CA LEU A 503 15.61 10.69 13.95
C LEU A 503 14.13 11.04 14.06
N LYS A 504 13.65 11.75 13.02
CA LYS A 504 12.24 11.97 12.74
C LYS A 504 11.87 11.20 11.50
N VAL A 505 10.90 10.29 11.61
CA VAL A 505 10.33 9.57 10.47
C VAL A 505 8.95 10.14 10.17
N VAL A 506 8.67 10.44 8.91
CA VAL A 506 7.33 10.84 8.43
C VAL A 506 6.61 9.56 8.00
N PRO A 507 5.63 9.07 8.78
CA PRO A 507 4.96 7.82 8.45
C PRO A 507 4.08 7.96 7.21
N TRP A 508 3.97 6.89 6.40
CA TRP A 508 3.17 6.83 5.20
C TRP A 508 1.97 5.89 5.36
N ASN A 509 0.89 6.17 4.63
CA ASN A 509 -0.22 5.23 4.51
C ASN A 509 0.11 4.05 3.57
N SER A 510 1.05 4.20 2.63
CA SER A 510 1.62 3.07 1.87
C SER A 510 2.67 2.33 2.71
N ASP A 511 2.92 1.07 2.40
CA ASP A 511 3.90 0.20 3.09
C ASP A 511 5.33 0.39 2.58
N ARG A 512 5.62 1.49 1.89
CA ARG A 512 6.94 1.84 1.37
C ARG A 512 7.81 2.48 2.46
N THR A 513 9.10 2.22 2.39
CA THR A 513 10.12 2.81 3.26
C THR A 513 11.17 3.49 2.41
N VAL A 514 11.35 4.79 2.56
CA VAL A 514 12.29 5.58 1.76
C VAL A 514 13.14 6.51 2.64
N ALA A 515 14.39 6.76 2.25
CA ALA A 515 15.28 7.64 3.01
C ALA A 515 14.76 9.09 3.08
N MET A 516 14.00 9.53 2.07
CA MET A 516 13.41 10.88 2.00
C MET A 516 12.34 11.14 3.07
N GLN A 517 11.82 10.09 3.74
CA GLN A 517 10.91 10.25 4.88
C GLN A 517 11.63 10.41 6.22
N VAL A 518 12.97 10.34 6.25
CA VAL A 518 13.78 10.35 7.46
C VAL A 518 14.63 11.60 7.51
N SER A 519 14.56 12.33 8.61
CA SER A 519 15.39 13.49 8.88
C SER A 519 15.93 13.46 10.31
N LYS A 520 16.89 14.31 10.63
CA LYS A 520 17.30 14.54 12.02
C LYS A 520 16.26 15.35 12.78
N VAL A 521 16.13 15.07 14.06
CA VAL A 521 15.40 15.95 14.98
C VAL A 521 16.25 17.22 15.14
N LYS A 522 15.71 18.37 14.72
CA LYS A 522 16.37 19.69 14.87
C LYS A 522 16.29 20.18 16.30
#